data_fd36d03ba6b4d20dec489cd64407314c
#
_entry.id   fd36d03ba6b4d20dec489cd64407314c
#
_cell.length_a   1.000
_cell.length_b   1.000
_cell.length_c   1.000
_cell.angle_alpha   90.00
_cell.angle_beta   90.00
_cell.angle_gamma   90.00
#
_symmetry.space_group_name_H-M   'P 1'
#
loop_
_entity.id
_entity.type
_entity.pdbx_description
1 polymer ?
#
loop_
_entity_poly.entity_id
_entity_poly.type
_entity_poly.pdbx_seq_one_letter_code
_entity_poly.pdbx_strand_id
1 'polypeptide(L)'
;MQNLTISPLSTLPQVRVLGRCAGTDPLTLFWTGSGSELWVELNADYDTMEPWVSVELDSAWISRFAVNPGTSRMCIFRGAAPGRAKHVRLLKDVQAMSEDPAHLLQVTAICHAGGEFLLLPAPRCRLEFIGDSITSGEGAIGAVCETDWISTFFSAENHYGRMTADALGAEYRVVSASGWGLVSGWDNDPRCTLAPC
;
A
#
# COMPACT_ATOMS: atom_id res chain seq x y z
N MET A 1 10.78 -12.40 24.54
CA MET A 1 9.87 -11.71 23.59
C MET A 1 8.74 -11.13 24.41
N GLN A 2 8.47 -9.84 24.30
CA GLN A 2 7.27 -9.25 24.92
C GLN A 2 6.04 -9.89 24.27
N ASN A 3 5.01 -10.17 25.08
CA ASN A 3 3.74 -10.64 24.54
C ASN A 3 3.12 -9.51 23.71
N LEU A 4 3.02 -9.72 22.40
CA LEU A 4 2.35 -8.78 21.52
C LEU A 4 0.84 -8.94 21.63
N THR A 5 0.14 -7.83 21.71
CA THR A 5 -1.31 -7.78 21.52
C THR A 5 -1.60 -7.88 20.03
N ILE A 6 -2.46 -8.79 19.62
CA ILE A 6 -2.89 -8.96 18.22
C ILE A 6 -4.28 -8.35 18.10
N SER A 7 -4.41 -7.34 17.27
CA SER A 7 -5.65 -6.62 17.00
C SER A 7 -6.05 -6.83 15.54
N PRO A 8 -7.11 -7.61 15.26
CA PRO A 8 -7.62 -7.75 13.89
C PRO A 8 -7.94 -6.39 13.29
N LEU A 9 -7.60 -6.19 12.02
CA LEU A 9 -7.76 -4.89 11.36
C LEU A 9 -9.21 -4.39 11.43
N SER A 10 -10.17 -5.30 11.29
CA SER A 10 -11.62 -5.00 11.37
C SER A 10 -12.09 -4.44 12.72
N THR A 11 -11.27 -4.57 13.77
CA THR A 11 -11.58 -4.09 15.13
C THR A 11 -10.96 -2.74 15.45
N LEU A 12 -10.22 -2.15 14.50
CA LEU A 12 -9.44 -0.93 14.67
C LEU A 12 -10.02 0.25 13.87
N PRO A 13 -11.05 0.94 14.37
CA PRO A 13 -11.65 2.08 13.67
C PRO A 13 -10.69 3.27 13.53
N GLN A 14 -9.60 3.28 14.27
CA GLN A 14 -8.54 4.29 14.18
C GLN A 14 -7.65 4.10 12.96
N VAL A 15 -7.62 2.88 12.39
CA VAL A 15 -6.86 2.62 11.16
C VAL A 15 -7.70 3.08 9.97
N ARG A 16 -7.11 3.93 9.15
CA ARG A 16 -7.76 4.39 7.92
C ARG A 16 -7.25 3.58 6.74
N VAL A 17 -8.17 2.94 6.05
CA VAL A 17 -7.90 2.24 4.79
C VAL A 17 -8.28 3.18 3.65
N LEU A 18 -7.33 3.45 2.75
CA LEU A 18 -7.53 4.23 1.54
C LEU A 18 -7.40 3.29 0.34
N GLY A 19 -8.19 3.54 -0.68
CA GLY A 19 -8.29 2.67 -1.85
C GLY A 19 -9.46 1.70 -1.77
N ARG A 20 -9.63 0.91 -2.79
CA ARG A 20 -10.70 -0.10 -2.86
C ARG A 20 -10.21 -1.41 -2.23
N CYS A 21 -11.00 -1.96 -1.33
CA CYS A 21 -10.62 -3.18 -0.62
C CYS A 21 -10.86 -4.47 -1.43
N ALA A 22 -11.42 -4.36 -2.64
CA ALA A 22 -11.65 -5.49 -3.52
C ALA A 22 -11.32 -5.08 -4.94
N GLY A 23 -10.28 -5.65 -5.51
CA GLY A 23 -9.85 -5.35 -6.88
C GLY A 23 -8.38 -4.95 -7.00
N THR A 24 -8.10 -4.08 -7.92
CA THR A 24 -6.77 -3.79 -8.46
C THR A 24 -6.02 -2.63 -7.78
N ASP A 25 -6.55 -2.07 -6.70
CA ASP A 25 -6.04 -0.81 -6.16
C ASP A 25 -4.97 -0.97 -5.10
N PRO A 26 -3.99 -0.05 -5.01
CA PRO A 26 -3.06 0.00 -3.90
C PRO A 26 -3.80 0.32 -2.59
N LEU A 27 -3.55 -0.50 -1.58
CA LEU A 27 -4.10 -0.35 -0.25
C LEU A 27 -3.18 0.56 0.57
N THR A 28 -3.69 1.70 1.02
CA THR A 28 -2.95 2.59 1.93
C THR A 28 -3.58 2.53 3.31
N LEU A 29 -2.79 2.18 4.31
CA LEU A 29 -3.18 2.14 5.71
C LEU A 29 -2.52 3.27 6.48
N PHE A 30 -3.28 4.00 7.29
CA PHE A 30 -2.74 4.99 8.20
C PHE A 30 -2.97 4.55 9.63
N TRP A 31 -1.94 4.62 10.44
CA TRP A 31 -2.03 4.33 11.87
C TRP A 31 -1.13 5.26 12.69
N THR A 32 -1.62 5.68 13.83
CA THR A 32 -0.85 6.46 14.80
C THR A 32 -0.99 5.81 16.17
N GLY A 33 0.12 5.51 16.80
CA GLY A 33 0.13 4.87 18.10
C GLY A 33 1.36 5.24 18.94
N SER A 34 1.31 4.96 20.24
CA SER A 34 2.36 5.31 21.21
C SER A 34 3.13 4.11 21.78
N GLY A 35 2.95 2.91 21.20
CA GLY A 35 3.65 1.70 21.62
C GLY A 35 5.12 1.67 21.23
N SER A 36 5.89 0.82 21.89
CA SER A 36 7.33 0.65 21.64
C SER A 36 7.66 -0.30 20.49
N GLU A 37 6.71 -1.10 20.08
CA GLU A 37 6.89 -2.13 19.05
C GLU A 37 5.62 -2.29 18.23
N LEU A 38 5.77 -2.36 16.91
CA LEU A 38 4.68 -2.54 15.96
C LEU A 38 5.06 -3.53 14.88
N TRP A 39 4.14 -4.43 14.60
CA TRP A 39 4.19 -5.38 13.51
C TRP A 39 2.89 -5.36 12.75
N VAL A 40 2.93 -5.74 11.51
CA VAL A 40 1.75 -5.99 10.68
C VAL A 40 1.70 -7.47 10.31
N GLU A 41 0.52 -8.06 10.39
CA GLU A 41 0.28 -9.41 9.88
C GLU A 41 -0.32 -9.30 8.49
N LEU A 42 0.33 -9.95 7.54
CA LEU A 42 -0.01 -9.95 6.12
C LEU A 42 -0.34 -11.38 5.69
N ASN A 43 -1.29 -11.50 4.80
CA ASN A 43 -1.54 -12.73 4.05
C ASN A 43 -1.41 -12.41 2.57
N ALA A 44 -0.59 -13.16 1.85
CA ALA A 44 -0.34 -12.97 0.44
C ALA A 44 -0.46 -14.29 -0.31
N ASP A 45 -0.76 -14.20 -1.59
CA ASP A 45 -0.69 -15.32 -2.53
C ASP A 45 -0.33 -14.79 -3.92
N TYR A 46 0.35 -15.60 -4.72
CA TYR A 46 0.70 -15.35 -6.11
C TYR A 46 1.34 -16.58 -6.75
N ASP A 47 1.28 -16.65 -8.06
CA ASP A 47 1.95 -17.69 -8.85
C ASP A 47 3.32 -17.23 -9.36
N THR A 48 3.39 -16.01 -9.90
CA THR A 48 4.59 -15.51 -10.58
C THR A 48 4.97 -14.08 -10.22
N MET A 49 4.03 -13.27 -9.72
CA MET A 49 4.23 -11.83 -9.51
C MET A 49 3.96 -11.46 -8.05
N GLU A 50 5.01 -11.37 -7.29
CA GLU A 50 4.96 -11.09 -5.86
C GLU A 50 4.40 -9.70 -5.54
N PRO A 51 3.53 -9.57 -4.53
CA PRO A 51 3.13 -8.27 -4.01
C PRO A 51 4.26 -7.63 -3.19
N TRP A 52 4.39 -6.31 -3.33
CA TRP A 52 5.34 -5.50 -2.57
C TRP A 52 4.61 -4.53 -1.65
N VAL A 53 5.22 -4.28 -0.49
CA VAL A 53 4.73 -3.33 0.51
C VAL A 53 5.81 -2.31 0.80
N SER A 54 5.45 -1.02 0.75
CA SER A 54 6.27 0.09 1.24
C SER A 54 5.78 0.56 2.60
N VAL A 55 6.71 0.95 3.45
CA VAL A 55 6.46 1.43 4.81
C VAL A 55 7.00 2.83 4.98
N GLU A 56 6.13 3.74 5.41
CA GLU A 56 6.53 5.04 5.90
C GLU A 56 6.34 5.14 7.41
N LEU A 57 7.27 5.81 8.05
CA LEU A 57 7.21 6.18 9.45
C LEU A 57 7.47 7.68 9.60
N ASP A 58 6.51 8.41 10.18
CA ASP A 58 6.58 9.86 10.37
C ASP A 58 6.89 10.61 9.06
N SER A 59 6.28 10.18 7.95
CA SER A 59 6.45 10.69 6.57
C SER A 59 7.81 10.38 5.93
N ALA A 60 8.61 9.53 6.53
CA ALA A 60 9.85 9.03 5.92
C ALA A 60 9.64 7.62 5.38
N TRP A 61 9.99 7.39 4.11
CA TRP A 61 10.04 6.05 3.54
C TRP A 61 11.20 5.27 4.16
N ILE A 62 10.90 4.21 4.89
CA ILE A 62 11.90 3.47 5.69
C ILE A 62 12.19 2.07 5.17
N SER A 63 11.26 1.44 4.48
CA SER A 63 11.49 0.12 3.91
C SER A 63 10.52 -0.23 2.79
N ARG A 64 10.96 -1.18 1.97
CA ARG A 64 10.17 -1.82 0.91
C ARG A 64 10.54 -3.29 0.87
N PHE A 65 9.56 -4.18 0.77
CA PHE A 65 9.82 -5.61 0.77
C PHE A 65 8.75 -6.38 -0.02
N ALA A 66 9.18 -7.49 -0.64
CA ALA A 66 8.28 -8.48 -1.23
C ALA A 66 7.62 -9.31 -0.13
N VAL A 67 6.37 -9.67 -0.32
CA VAL A 67 5.62 -10.51 0.63
C VAL A 67 5.49 -11.91 0.06
N ASN A 68 6.04 -12.89 0.76
CA ASN A 68 5.95 -14.30 0.37
C ASN A 68 4.53 -14.85 0.55
N PRO A 69 4.15 -15.91 -0.20
CA PRO A 69 2.86 -16.56 -0.03
C PRO A 69 2.63 -17.08 1.40
N GLY A 70 1.36 -17.04 1.83
CA GLY A 70 0.93 -17.41 3.16
C GLY A 70 0.90 -16.25 4.14
N THR A 71 0.71 -16.59 5.43
CA THR A 71 0.64 -15.60 6.50
C THR A 71 2.02 -15.30 7.06
N SER A 72 2.38 -14.04 7.14
CA SER A 72 3.65 -13.56 7.67
C SER A 72 3.48 -12.36 8.58
N ARG A 73 4.45 -12.09 9.45
CA ARG A 73 4.50 -10.88 10.29
C ARG A 73 5.74 -10.08 9.96
N MET A 74 5.52 -8.82 9.63
CA MET A 74 6.57 -7.87 9.29
C MET A 74 6.75 -6.86 10.41
N CYS A 75 7.99 -6.71 10.88
CA CYS A 75 8.34 -5.70 11.87
C CYS A 75 8.34 -4.32 11.21
N ILE A 76 7.52 -3.41 11.72
CA ILE A 76 7.53 -2.02 11.29
C ILE A 76 8.56 -1.23 12.10
N PHE A 77 8.52 -1.37 13.41
CA PHE A 77 9.57 -0.86 14.31
C PHE A 77 9.61 -1.62 15.63
N ARG A 78 10.77 -1.56 16.29
CA ARG A 78 11.05 -2.10 17.62
C ARG A 78 11.87 -1.13 18.45
N GLY A 79 11.67 -1.16 19.77
CA GLY A 79 12.46 -0.37 20.70
C GLY A 79 12.22 1.14 20.57
N ALA A 80 11.09 1.54 20.02
CA ALA A 80 10.74 2.95 19.96
C ALA A 80 10.47 3.51 21.36
N ALA A 81 10.81 4.79 21.57
CA ALA A 81 10.56 5.46 22.85
C ALA A 81 9.06 5.44 23.18
N PRO A 82 8.67 4.95 24.36
CA PRO A 82 7.26 4.94 24.79
C PRO A 82 6.69 6.36 24.85
N GLY A 83 5.38 6.48 24.63
CA GLY A 83 4.65 7.74 24.77
C GLY A 83 4.83 8.72 23.60
N ARG A 84 5.68 8.43 22.61
CA ARG A 84 5.80 9.21 21.40
C ARG A 84 4.88 8.62 20.32
N ALA A 85 3.89 9.40 19.90
CA ALA A 85 3.07 9.03 18.75
C ALA A 85 3.92 8.87 17.49
N LYS A 86 3.57 7.88 16.66
CA LYS A 86 4.19 7.61 15.36
C LYS A 86 3.12 7.47 14.31
N HIS A 87 3.30 8.15 13.22
CA HIS A 87 2.47 8.00 12.05
C HIS A 87 3.05 6.90 11.15
N VAL A 88 2.28 5.85 10.92
CA VAL A 88 2.68 4.74 10.06
C VAL A 88 1.77 4.68 8.85
N ARG A 89 2.35 4.54 7.68
CA ARG A 89 1.64 4.27 6.44
C ARG A 89 2.21 3.02 5.79
N LEU A 90 1.33 2.12 5.41
CA LEU A 90 1.64 0.95 4.60
C LEU A 90 1.01 1.14 3.23
N LEU A 91 1.79 1.01 2.19
CA LEU A 91 1.30 1.05 0.82
C LEU A 91 1.45 -0.34 0.19
N LYS A 92 0.40 -0.81 -0.46
CA LYS A 92 0.58 -1.83 -1.48
C LYS A 92 1.30 -1.15 -2.65
N ASP A 93 2.56 -1.50 -2.85
CA ASP A 93 3.48 -0.74 -3.71
C ASP A 93 3.44 -1.19 -5.18
N VAL A 94 2.71 -2.25 -5.47
CA VAL A 94 2.47 -2.81 -6.80
C VAL A 94 0.97 -2.93 -7.03
N GLN A 95 0.50 -2.60 -8.23
CA GLN A 95 -0.89 -2.83 -8.63
C GLN A 95 -1.29 -4.31 -8.52
N ALA A 96 -2.57 -4.64 -8.67
CA ALA A 96 -2.95 -6.02 -8.94
C ALA A 96 -2.39 -6.42 -10.31
N MET A 97 -1.70 -7.55 -10.35
CA MET A 97 -1.07 -8.05 -11.56
C MET A 97 -2.09 -8.91 -12.30
N SER A 98 -2.66 -8.37 -13.39
CA SER A 98 -3.76 -9.02 -14.13
C SER A 98 -3.37 -10.36 -14.76
N GLU A 99 -2.09 -10.58 -14.99
CA GLU A 99 -1.53 -11.83 -15.53
C GLU A 99 -1.30 -12.90 -14.45
N ASP A 100 -1.49 -12.55 -13.18
CA ASP A 100 -1.38 -13.45 -12.05
C ASP A 100 -2.69 -13.46 -11.26
N PRO A 101 -3.65 -14.35 -11.58
CA PRO A 101 -4.95 -14.39 -10.92
C PRO A 101 -4.88 -14.72 -9.43
N ALA A 102 -3.78 -15.32 -8.98
CA ALA A 102 -3.55 -15.61 -7.57
C ALA A 102 -3.03 -14.39 -6.78
N HIS A 103 -2.63 -13.30 -7.46
CA HIS A 103 -2.01 -12.14 -6.83
C HIS A 103 -2.93 -11.50 -5.80
N LEU A 104 -2.63 -11.75 -4.54
CA LEU A 104 -3.39 -11.32 -3.37
C LEU A 104 -2.47 -10.69 -2.34
N LEU A 105 -2.93 -9.60 -1.72
CA LEU A 105 -2.33 -9.04 -0.51
C LEU A 105 -3.42 -8.57 0.44
N GLN A 106 -3.39 -9.08 1.66
CA GLN A 106 -4.31 -8.71 2.73
C GLN A 106 -3.54 -8.30 3.97
N VAL A 107 -3.99 -7.26 4.65
CA VAL A 107 -3.57 -6.93 6.00
C VAL A 107 -4.61 -7.50 6.96
N THR A 108 -4.22 -8.46 7.78
CA THR A 108 -5.15 -9.20 8.65
C THR A 108 -5.19 -8.64 10.06
N ALA A 109 -4.04 -8.24 10.59
CA ALA A 109 -3.95 -7.71 11.95
C ALA A 109 -2.78 -6.75 12.13
N ILE A 110 -2.88 -5.92 13.16
CA ILE A 110 -1.78 -5.14 13.73
C ILE A 110 -1.38 -5.80 15.05
N CYS A 111 -0.08 -6.06 15.22
CA CYS A 111 0.48 -6.62 16.45
C CYS A 111 1.37 -5.57 17.11
N HIS A 112 1.15 -5.30 18.38
CA HIS A 112 1.85 -4.20 19.07
C HIS A 112 2.17 -4.53 20.53
N ALA A 113 3.18 -3.86 21.07
CA ALA A 113 3.52 -3.92 22.49
C ALA A 113 3.24 -2.55 23.14
N GLY A 114 2.14 -2.51 23.90
CA GLY A 114 1.70 -1.28 24.58
C GLY A 114 1.16 -0.21 23.62
N GLY A 115 0.86 0.95 24.18
CA GLY A 115 0.37 2.11 23.45
C GLY A 115 -1.14 2.06 23.11
N GLU A 116 -1.61 3.17 22.57
CA GLU A 116 -2.98 3.37 22.15
C GLU A 116 -3.02 3.77 20.68
N PHE A 117 -4.06 3.33 19.98
CA PHE A 117 -4.32 3.79 18.61
C PHE A 117 -5.00 5.15 18.69
N LEU A 118 -4.42 6.14 18.05
CA LEU A 118 -4.97 7.50 18.00
C LEU A 118 -5.79 7.69 16.75
N LEU A 119 -6.85 8.50 16.83
CA LEU A 119 -7.61 8.89 15.65
C LEU A 119 -6.77 9.79 14.76
N LEU A 120 -6.75 9.48 13.48
CA LEU A 120 -6.14 10.35 12.48
C LEU A 120 -6.99 11.60 12.26
N PRO A 121 -6.37 12.77 12.11
CA PRO A 121 -7.09 13.99 11.77
C PRO A 121 -7.79 13.82 10.41
N ALA A 122 -8.93 14.49 10.26
CA ALA A 122 -9.59 14.53 8.96
C ALA A 122 -8.70 15.27 7.95
N PRO A 123 -8.52 14.72 6.74
CA PRO A 123 -7.73 15.39 5.71
C PRO A 123 -8.44 16.67 5.24
N ARG A 124 -7.66 17.69 4.93
CA ARG A 124 -8.17 18.96 4.37
C ARG A 124 -8.56 18.82 2.89
N CYS A 125 -7.86 17.98 2.19
CA CYS A 125 -8.07 17.72 0.77
C CYS A 125 -7.94 16.21 0.51
N ARG A 126 -8.72 15.72 -0.43
CA ARG A 126 -8.66 14.33 -0.93
C ARG A 126 -8.54 14.35 -2.43
N LEU A 127 -7.63 13.53 -2.94
CA LEU A 127 -7.38 13.36 -4.35
C LEU A 127 -7.67 11.90 -4.74
N GLU A 128 -8.21 11.73 -5.92
CA GLU A 128 -8.33 10.42 -6.56
C GLU A 128 -7.62 10.48 -7.91
N PHE A 129 -6.70 9.55 -8.12
CA PHE A 129 -5.98 9.39 -9.37
C PHE A 129 -6.49 8.14 -10.08
N ILE A 130 -6.95 8.31 -11.30
CA ILE A 130 -7.43 7.20 -12.15
C ILE A 130 -6.53 7.18 -13.37
N GLY A 131 -5.93 6.05 -13.68
CA GLY A 131 -5.01 5.98 -14.80
C GLY A 131 -4.43 4.58 -15.06
N ASP A 132 -3.48 4.55 -15.94
CA ASP A 132 -2.80 3.36 -16.46
C ASP A 132 -1.51 3.01 -15.70
N SER A 133 -0.54 2.47 -16.40
CA SER A 133 0.78 2.05 -15.90
C SER A 133 1.56 3.19 -15.22
N ILE A 134 1.51 4.40 -15.77
CA ILE A 134 2.20 5.56 -15.18
C ILE A 134 1.62 5.88 -13.80
N THR A 135 0.30 5.79 -13.69
CA THR A 135 -0.41 6.00 -12.42
C THR A 135 -0.18 4.85 -11.44
N SER A 136 0.09 3.64 -11.93
CA SER A 136 0.48 2.50 -11.10
C SER A 136 1.93 2.57 -10.59
N GLY A 137 2.73 3.50 -11.12
CA GLY A 137 4.15 3.59 -10.81
C GLY A 137 5.01 2.52 -11.49
N GLU A 138 4.58 2.03 -12.65
CA GLU A 138 5.36 1.09 -13.46
C GLU A 138 6.69 1.72 -13.87
N GLY A 139 7.80 0.99 -13.68
CA GLY A 139 9.14 1.46 -14.00
C GLY A 139 9.65 2.61 -13.12
N ALA A 140 8.94 3.00 -12.06
CA ALA A 140 9.31 4.16 -11.24
C ALA A 140 10.64 3.99 -10.48
N ILE A 141 11.10 2.77 -10.29
CA ILE A 141 12.37 2.44 -9.59
C ILE A 141 13.28 1.51 -10.39
N GLY A 142 12.99 1.29 -11.66
CA GLY A 142 13.85 0.55 -12.57
C GLY A 142 15.11 1.34 -12.97
N ALA A 143 16.08 0.66 -13.57
CA ALA A 143 17.22 1.29 -14.19
C ALA A 143 16.79 2.09 -15.44
N VAL A 144 17.62 3.04 -15.85
CA VAL A 144 17.39 3.74 -17.14
C VAL A 144 17.39 2.71 -18.27
N CYS A 145 16.37 2.74 -19.11
CA CYS A 145 16.11 1.79 -20.19
C CYS A 145 15.68 0.39 -19.74
N GLU A 146 15.24 0.23 -18.49
CA GLU A 146 14.60 -1.00 -18.04
C GLU A 146 13.28 -1.22 -18.78
N THR A 147 13.07 -2.43 -19.29
CA THR A 147 11.87 -2.78 -20.07
C THR A 147 11.10 -3.99 -19.53
N ASP A 148 11.66 -4.65 -18.51
CA ASP A 148 11.00 -5.83 -17.94
C ASP A 148 9.75 -5.41 -17.15
N TRP A 149 8.66 -6.09 -17.45
CA TRP A 149 7.40 -5.89 -16.72
C TRP A 149 7.31 -6.86 -15.54
N ILE A 150 7.96 -6.49 -14.45
CA ILE A 150 8.04 -7.29 -13.22
C ILE A 150 7.70 -6.44 -12.00
N SER A 151 7.16 -7.08 -10.97
CA SER A 151 6.67 -6.44 -9.74
C SER A 151 7.70 -5.53 -9.08
N THR A 152 8.97 -5.91 -9.12
CA THR A 152 10.03 -5.16 -8.44
C THR A 152 10.23 -3.73 -8.96
N PHE A 153 9.86 -3.45 -10.22
CA PHE A 153 10.05 -2.13 -10.83
C PHE A 153 8.86 -1.18 -10.67
N PHE A 154 7.75 -1.67 -10.12
CA PHE A 154 6.63 -0.81 -9.74
C PHE A 154 6.91 -0.09 -8.43
N SER A 155 6.41 1.11 -8.26
CA SER A 155 6.39 1.78 -6.98
C SER A 155 5.28 2.81 -6.85
N ALA A 156 4.28 2.49 -6.03
CA ALA A 156 3.25 3.45 -5.62
C ALA A 156 3.81 4.54 -4.70
N GLU A 157 4.98 4.36 -4.10
CA GLU A 157 5.67 5.36 -3.30
C GLU A 157 6.31 6.45 -4.17
N ASN A 158 6.77 6.09 -5.38
CA ASN A 158 7.54 6.98 -6.24
C ASN A 158 6.77 7.48 -7.48
N HIS A 159 5.44 7.31 -7.51
CA HIS A 159 4.64 7.81 -8.62
C HIS A 159 4.17 9.26 -8.42
N TYR A 160 3.79 9.90 -9.52
CA TYR A 160 3.41 11.32 -9.53
C TYR A 160 2.23 11.65 -8.60
N GLY A 161 1.25 10.74 -8.48
CA GLY A 161 0.07 10.96 -7.65
C GLY A 161 0.43 11.09 -6.17
N ARG A 162 1.34 10.24 -5.69
CA ARG A 162 1.91 10.32 -4.34
C ARG A 162 2.62 11.66 -4.12
N MET A 163 3.51 12.01 -5.03
CA MET A 163 4.28 13.26 -4.94
C MET A 163 3.38 14.50 -4.96
N THR A 164 2.33 14.48 -5.80
CA THR A 164 1.34 15.56 -5.88
C THR A 164 0.55 15.69 -4.59
N ALA A 165 0.10 14.57 -4.03
CA ALA A 165 -0.67 14.56 -2.79
C ALA A 165 0.16 15.12 -1.63
N ASP A 166 1.42 14.74 -1.52
CA ASP A 166 2.32 15.27 -0.49
C ASP A 166 2.56 16.78 -0.63
N ALA A 167 2.82 17.24 -1.85
CA ALA A 167 3.03 18.66 -2.11
C ALA A 167 1.80 19.51 -1.73
N LEU A 168 0.61 18.93 -1.80
CA LEU A 168 -0.66 19.58 -1.43
C LEU A 168 -1.11 19.31 0.01
N GLY A 169 -0.41 18.47 0.75
CA GLY A 169 -0.84 17.99 2.07
C GLY A 169 -2.18 17.26 2.00
N ALA A 170 -2.43 16.55 0.90
CA ALA A 170 -3.68 15.86 0.63
C ALA A 170 -3.59 14.37 0.99
N GLU A 171 -4.72 13.81 1.36
CA GLU A 171 -4.93 12.36 1.34
C GLU A 171 -5.25 11.92 -0.09
N TYR A 172 -4.77 10.76 -0.52
CA TYR A 172 -5.02 10.31 -1.88
C TYR A 172 -5.35 8.83 -1.96
N ARG A 173 -5.97 8.46 -3.06
CA ARG A 173 -6.17 7.08 -3.49
C ARG A 173 -5.92 6.97 -4.98
N VAL A 174 -5.58 5.77 -5.42
CA VAL A 174 -5.24 5.46 -6.80
C VAL A 174 -6.11 4.32 -7.29
N VAL A 175 -6.64 4.46 -8.49
CA VAL A 175 -7.30 3.42 -9.26
C VAL A 175 -6.54 3.31 -10.58
N SER A 176 -5.73 2.29 -10.72
CA SER A 176 -4.87 2.17 -11.89
C SER A 176 -4.60 0.72 -12.26
N ALA A 177 -4.39 0.49 -13.54
CA ALA A 177 -3.99 -0.81 -14.07
C ALA A 177 -3.18 -0.60 -15.37
N SER A 178 -2.02 -1.23 -15.44
CA SER A 178 -1.16 -1.19 -16.64
C SER A 178 -1.92 -1.69 -17.87
N GLY A 179 -1.77 -0.97 -18.96
CA GLY A 179 -2.44 -1.30 -20.21
C GLY A 179 -3.93 -0.93 -20.30
N TRP A 180 -4.51 -0.39 -19.23
CA TRP A 180 -5.94 -0.03 -19.19
C TRP A 180 -6.15 1.44 -19.54
N GLY A 181 -7.12 1.70 -20.41
CA GLY A 181 -7.49 3.06 -20.82
C GLY A 181 -8.94 3.40 -20.46
N LEU A 182 -9.38 4.61 -20.80
CA LEU A 182 -10.75 5.05 -20.53
C LEU A 182 -11.78 4.39 -21.44
N VAL A 183 -11.40 4.02 -22.66
CA VAL A 183 -12.28 3.47 -23.71
C VAL A 183 -11.88 2.05 -24.08
N SER A 184 -10.59 1.79 -24.16
CA SER A 184 -10.02 0.48 -24.48
C SER A 184 -8.64 0.35 -23.86
N GLY A 185 -8.12 -0.87 -23.77
CA GLY A 185 -6.74 -1.14 -23.42
C GLY A 185 -5.75 -0.69 -24.51
N TRP A 186 -4.46 -0.82 -24.22
CA TRP A 186 -3.37 -0.47 -25.14
C TRP A 186 -3.40 -1.27 -26.47
N ASP A 187 -3.99 -2.46 -26.43
CA ASP A 187 -4.21 -3.38 -27.56
C ASP A 187 -5.59 -3.21 -28.24
N ASN A 188 -6.31 -2.14 -27.92
CA ASN A 188 -7.70 -1.87 -28.30
C ASN A 188 -8.72 -2.88 -27.74
N ASP A 189 -8.39 -3.65 -26.70
CA ASP A 189 -9.36 -4.49 -26.02
C ASP A 189 -10.37 -3.62 -25.24
N PRO A 190 -11.67 -3.64 -25.61
CA PRO A 190 -12.68 -2.84 -24.93
C PRO A 190 -13.02 -3.31 -23.52
N ARG A 191 -12.51 -4.47 -23.08
CA ARG A 191 -12.70 -4.99 -21.73
C ARG A 191 -11.72 -4.39 -20.73
N CYS A 192 -10.58 -3.91 -21.21
CA CYS A 192 -9.53 -3.30 -20.39
C CYS A 192 -9.79 -1.80 -20.21
N THR A 193 -10.86 -1.46 -19.47
CA THR A 193 -11.22 -0.05 -19.23
C THR A 193 -11.26 0.27 -17.74
N LEU A 194 -10.80 1.49 -17.41
CA LEU A 194 -10.88 2.07 -16.08
C LEU A 194 -12.24 2.76 -15.82
N ALA A 195 -13.23 2.50 -16.66
CA ALA A 195 -14.56 3.03 -16.46
C ALA A 195 -15.10 2.60 -15.09
N PRO A 196 -15.73 3.50 -14.33
CA PRO A 196 -16.31 3.13 -13.05
C PRO A 196 -17.39 2.07 -13.25
N CYS A 197 -17.25 0.95 -12.54
CA CYS A 197 -18.29 -0.05 -12.37
C CYS A 197 -19.35 0.48 -11.42
#